data_daa5d9768c78926ed687ab9515c6f524
#
_entry.id   daa5d9768c78926ed687ab9515c6f524
#
_cell.length_a   1.000
_cell.length_b   1.000
_cell.length_c   1.000
_cell.angle_alpha   90.00
_cell.angle_beta   90.00
_cell.angle_gamma   90.00
#
_symmetry.space_group_name_H-M   'P 1'
#
loop_
_entity.id
_entity.type
_entity.pdbx_description
1 polymer ?
#
loop_
_entity_poly.entity_id
_entity_poly.type
_entity_poly.pdbx_seq_one_letter_code
_entity_poly.pdbx_strand_id
1 'polypeptide(L)'
;MHPEVYDAAKSGDFDSLITTISGNGEDLFHGTTPNENNILHVAAQHKQVNLIKHLLQCPSGPSLLWQGNSKGDTPLHIAATLGSCEAVRVFTDLAKSLHWAVENGHIDACNELLRKQNSHMDTALHCAVRGDHDWVVKLLVEEAPQLCDITNAADESPLYLAIYRGRLDIIEVILGASSLSSSHKGPRGLTPLHVAVKCPLTIWRKILEKRPEMIREGDDIGWTPLHYAASMGKVEAVRLLLQHDTSGAYDLDKDGQSALHIAACLGYRHVIDEIVRSCPDAWDIRNLKGQTALHAAAMGGRVFVVMYILRRPNLEYLIKEQDTNGNTALHLAALHKKYIIIYRLARDKRVDRFATNKDHMTALDIFSVHKEVGYRAAKVKHVLEGSDGMPVFQDRVIDYKKRFDQQFVDDQPTFTRMSKKSIIKLQLLAAALIATVTFAAAFTMPGGYNNDGPNQGLAVLAGRATFQAFVIANSTAFGFSSLALVLHCLTDFRLDSHQARYTHMAGLCICIAVLGMVLAFGCGTYAVLTRTIGLGIFPYVLCGCLFIMYFMGGFLDPHTSVMNRCSSTRLVRNFLFDWGMF
;
A
#
# COMPACT_ATOMS: atom_id res chain seq x y z
N MET A 1 2.56 -34.76 -25.12
CA MET A 1 4.01 -35.06 -25.13
C MET A 1 4.23 -36.45 -24.52
N HIS A 2 4.99 -37.31 -25.19
CA HIS A 2 5.32 -38.65 -24.66
C HIS A 2 6.19 -38.50 -23.40
N PRO A 3 6.02 -39.35 -22.35
CA PRO A 3 6.79 -39.24 -21.12
C PRO A 3 8.32 -39.22 -21.31
N GLU A 4 8.84 -40.10 -22.16
CA GLU A 4 10.28 -40.18 -22.46
C GLU A 4 10.81 -38.91 -23.12
N VAL A 5 10.02 -38.30 -24.04
CA VAL A 5 10.37 -37.03 -24.69
C VAL A 5 10.38 -35.90 -23.64
N TYR A 6 9.43 -35.93 -22.70
CA TYR A 6 9.39 -34.95 -21.59
C TYR A 6 10.61 -35.08 -20.67
N ASP A 7 10.96 -36.33 -20.29
CA ASP A 7 12.10 -36.58 -19.39
C ASP A 7 13.44 -36.24 -20.07
N ALA A 8 13.58 -36.54 -21.35
CA ALA A 8 14.75 -36.14 -22.15
C ALA A 8 14.86 -34.62 -22.30
N ALA A 9 13.72 -33.94 -22.53
CA ALA A 9 13.68 -32.47 -22.58
C ALA A 9 14.02 -31.82 -21.24
N LYS A 10 13.61 -32.44 -20.13
CA LYS A 10 13.88 -32.00 -18.78
C LYS A 10 15.34 -32.22 -18.36
N SER A 11 15.93 -33.37 -18.71
CA SER A 11 17.33 -33.71 -18.39
C SER A 11 18.33 -33.03 -19.31
N GLY A 12 17.91 -32.62 -20.50
CA GLY A 12 18.79 -32.06 -21.52
C GLY A 12 19.49 -33.14 -22.39
N ASP A 13 19.01 -34.38 -22.35
CA ASP A 13 19.59 -35.52 -23.06
C ASP A 13 19.09 -35.56 -24.52
N PHE A 14 19.92 -35.03 -25.41
CA PHE A 14 19.61 -34.97 -26.85
C PHE A 14 19.64 -36.35 -27.51
N ASP A 15 20.55 -37.23 -27.09
CA ASP A 15 20.71 -38.56 -27.70
C ASP A 15 19.50 -39.45 -27.41
N SER A 16 19.04 -39.48 -26.17
CA SER A 16 17.79 -40.12 -25.77
C SER A 16 16.59 -39.56 -26.52
N LEU A 17 16.55 -38.24 -26.70
CA LEU A 17 15.47 -37.57 -27.42
C LEU A 17 15.42 -38.04 -28.90
N ILE A 18 16.54 -38.00 -29.60
CA ILE A 18 16.63 -38.39 -31.01
C ILE A 18 16.30 -39.88 -31.20
N THR A 19 16.78 -40.75 -30.31
CA THR A 19 16.46 -42.18 -30.37
C THR A 19 14.98 -42.44 -30.21
N THR A 20 14.31 -41.73 -29.27
CA THR A 20 12.86 -41.84 -29.04
C THR A 20 12.06 -41.33 -30.24
N ILE A 21 12.45 -40.20 -30.84
CA ILE A 21 11.76 -39.61 -31.99
C ILE A 21 11.97 -40.46 -33.24
N SER A 22 13.21 -40.91 -33.51
CA SER A 22 13.52 -41.74 -34.69
C SER A 22 12.85 -43.12 -34.67
N GLY A 23 12.60 -43.67 -33.48
CA GLY A 23 11.90 -44.95 -33.30
C GLY A 23 10.39 -44.88 -33.44
N ASN A 24 9.77 -43.73 -33.20
CA ASN A 24 8.31 -43.59 -33.07
C ASN A 24 7.67 -42.59 -34.07
N GLY A 25 8.46 -41.98 -34.96
CA GLY A 25 7.99 -41.04 -35.99
C GLY A 25 8.07 -39.56 -35.61
N GLU A 26 8.10 -38.68 -36.63
CA GLU A 26 8.25 -37.22 -36.48
C GLU A 26 7.11 -36.55 -35.71
N ASP A 27 5.94 -37.17 -35.60
CA ASP A 27 4.79 -36.64 -34.86
C ASP A 27 5.09 -36.42 -33.36
N LEU A 28 6.05 -37.14 -32.79
CA LEU A 28 6.47 -36.97 -31.39
C LEU A 28 7.18 -35.64 -31.12
N PHE A 29 7.83 -35.07 -32.15
CA PHE A 29 8.51 -33.78 -32.04
C PHE A 29 7.53 -32.62 -31.79
N HIS A 30 6.30 -32.73 -32.34
CA HIS A 30 5.24 -31.77 -32.20
C HIS A 30 4.32 -32.03 -31.00
N GLY A 31 4.60 -33.07 -30.20
CA GLY A 31 3.82 -33.40 -29.02
C GLY A 31 3.88 -32.31 -27.95
N THR A 32 2.72 -32.01 -27.34
CA THR A 32 2.62 -31.01 -26.27
C THR A 32 2.23 -31.62 -24.92
N THR A 33 2.58 -30.97 -23.82
CA THR A 33 2.09 -31.29 -22.48
C THR A 33 0.62 -30.89 -22.33
N PRO A 34 -0.08 -31.27 -21.23
CA PRO A 34 -1.45 -30.81 -20.95
C PRO A 34 -1.61 -29.29 -20.90
N ASN A 35 -0.53 -28.55 -20.60
CA ASN A 35 -0.48 -27.08 -20.66
C ASN A 35 -0.03 -26.56 -22.03
N GLU A 36 -0.07 -27.40 -23.07
CA GLU A 36 0.33 -27.09 -24.44
C GLU A 36 1.81 -26.66 -24.58
N ASN A 37 2.66 -26.96 -23.58
CA ASN A 37 4.09 -26.71 -23.71
C ASN A 37 4.69 -27.67 -24.74
N ASN A 38 5.34 -27.15 -25.78
CA ASN A 38 6.16 -27.94 -26.71
C ASN A 38 7.53 -28.23 -26.09
N ILE A 39 8.37 -28.97 -26.77
CA ILE A 39 9.66 -29.39 -26.27
C ILE A 39 10.62 -28.23 -25.93
N LEU A 40 10.57 -27.12 -26.71
CA LEU A 40 11.36 -25.92 -26.40
C LEU A 40 10.91 -25.21 -25.12
N HIS A 41 9.60 -25.21 -24.81
CA HIS A 41 9.10 -24.68 -23.53
C HIS A 41 9.67 -25.50 -22.37
N VAL A 42 9.64 -26.83 -22.45
CA VAL A 42 10.16 -27.71 -21.40
C VAL A 42 11.67 -27.53 -21.25
N ALA A 43 12.41 -27.51 -22.33
CA ALA A 43 13.86 -27.27 -22.32
C ALA A 43 14.20 -25.88 -21.71
N ALA A 44 13.45 -24.83 -22.07
CA ALA A 44 13.62 -23.49 -21.51
C ALA A 44 13.27 -23.46 -20.02
N GLN A 45 12.19 -24.16 -19.60
CA GLN A 45 11.77 -24.26 -18.19
C GLN A 45 12.85 -24.90 -17.32
N HIS A 46 13.59 -25.85 -17.85
CA HIS A 46 14.69 -26.54 -17.14
C HIS A 46 16.08 -25.99 -17.48
N LYS A 47 16.14 -24.86 -18.19
CA LYS A 47 17.40 -24.17 -18.58
C LYS A 47 18.38 -25.03 -19.36
N GLN A 48 17.88 -25.97 -20.18
CA GLN A 48 18.69 -26.92 -20.97
C GLN A 48 19.19 -26.27 -22.27
N VAL A 49 20.14 -25.33 -22.16
CA VAL A 49 20.59 -24.49 -23.26
C VAL A 49 21.22 -25.31 -24.41
N ASN A 50 22.01 -26.35 -24.09
CA ASN A 50 22.62 -27.21 -25.11
C ASN A 50 21.55 -27.96 -25.91
N LEU A 51 20.54 -28.49 -25.21
CA LEU A 51 19.41 -29.13 -25.88
C LEU A 51 18.67 -28.15 -26.78
N ILE A 52 18.40 -26.91 -26.29
CA ILE A 52 17.76 -25.85 -27.08
C ILE A 52 18.55 -25.60 -28.38
N LYS A 53 19.89 -25.49 -28.31
CA LYS A 53 20.75 -25.28 -29.50
C LYS A 53 20.59 -26.42 -30.52
N HIS A 54 20.61 -27.66 -30.07
CA HIS A 54 20.45 -28.81 -30.95
C HIS A 54 19.05 -28.89 -31.56
N LEU A 55 18.00 -28.66 -30.74
CA LEU A 55 16.62 -28.66 -31.24
C LEU A 55 16.39 -27.60 -32.33
N LEU A 56 16.97 -26.43 -32.17
CA LEU A 56 16.83 -25.34 -33.15
C LEU A 56 17.61 -25.56 -34.45
N GLN A 57 18.57 -26.50 -34.46
CA GLN A 57 19.28 -26.96 -35.68
C GLN A 57 18.46 -28.00 -36.44
N CYS A 58 17.46 -28.62 -35.83
CA CYS A 58 16.58 -29.58 -36.53
C CYS A 58 15.64 -28.83 -37.49
N PRO A 59 15.23 -29.43 -38.62
CA PRO A 59 14.39 -28.76 -39.62
C PRO A 59 13.08 -28.20 -39.08
N SER A 60 12.41 -28.92 -38.17
CA SER A 60 11.14 -28.52 -37.56
C SER A 60 11.32 -27.67 -36.31
N GLY A 61 12.53 -27.54 -35.76
CA GLY A 61 12.84 -26.85 -34.51
C GLY A 61 12.48 -25.35 -34.49
N PRO A 62 12.90 -24.58 -35.51
CA PRO A 62 12.61 -23.15 -35.56
C PRO A 62 11.12 -22.81 -35.47
N SER A 63 10.24 -23.64 -36.06
CA SER A 63 8.78 -23.40 -36.05
C SER A 63 8.19 -23.42 -34.65
N LEU A 64 8.77 -24.21 -33.73
CA LEU A 64 8.33 -24.33 -32.34
C LEU A 64 8.56 -23.07 -31.52
N LEU A 65 9.47 -22.19 -31.94
CA LEU A 65 9.84 -20.98 -31.22
C LEU A 65 8.70 -19.96 -31.18
N TRP A 66 7.85 -19.95 -32.19
CA TRP A 66 6.69 -19.04 -32.29
C TRP A 66 5.40 -19.59 -31.67
N GLN A 67 5.39 -20.86 -31.29
CA GLN A 67 4.21 -21.47 -30.70
C GLN A 67 4.03 -21.00 -29.24
N GLY A 68 2.80 -20.60 -28.88
CA GLY A 68 2.43 -20.31 -27.50
C GLY A 68 1.84 -21.54 -26.82
N ASN A 69 2.07 -21.67 -25.53
CA ASN A 69 1.39 -22.67 -24.69
C ASN A 69 -0.05 -22.21 -24.33
N SER A 70 -0.76 -22.91 -23.44
CA SER A 70 -2.13 -22.58 -22.99
C SER A 70 -2.28 -21.17 -22.40
N LYS A 71 -1.17 -20.53 -21.99
CA LYS A 71 -1.12 -19.13 -21.54
C LYS A 71 -0.68 -18.19 -22.66
N GLY A 72 -0.44 -18.67 -23.86
CA GLY A 72 0.15 -17.91 -24.95
C GLY A 72 1.65 -17.65 -24.78
N ASP A 73 2.29 -18.17 -23.73
CA ASP A 73 3.74 -17.98 -23.53
C ASP A 73 4.51 -18.77 -24.60
N THR A 74 5.42 -18.10 -25.29
CA THR A 74 6.40 -18.77 -26.16
C THR A 74 7.59 -19.27 -25.34
N PRO A 75 8.48 -20.14 -25.89
CA PRO A 75 9.71 -20.54 -25.21
C PRO A 75 10.55 -19.34 -24.73
N LEU A 76 10.52 -18.21 -25.47
CA LEU A 76 11.18 -16.97 -25.09
C LEU A 76 10.58 -16.36 -23.83
N HIS A 77 9.25 -16.35 -23.67
CA HIS A 77 8.58 -15.87 -22.44
C HIS A 77 9.01 -16.70 -21.22
N ILE A 78 9.07 -18.02 -21.38
CA ILE A 78 9.51 -18.93 -20.30
C ILE A 78 10.97 -18.67 -19.94
N ALA A 79 11.87 -18.57 -20.93
CA ALA A 79 13.28 -18.27 -20.71
C ALA A 79 13.47 -16.92 -19.99
N ALA A 80 12.70 -15.89 -20.39
CA ALA A 80 12.72 -14.56 -19.79
C ALA A 80 12.19 -14.57 -18.35
N THR A 81 11.10 -15.31 -18.09
CA THR A 81 10.52 -15.46 -16.74
C THR A 81 11.48 -16.12 -15.76
N LEU A 82 12.29 -17.07 -16.24
CA LEU A 82 13.24 -17.84 -15.42
C LEU A 82 14.66 -17.24 -15.39
N GLY A 83 14.88 -16.16 -16.12
CA GLY A 83 16.16 -15.47 -16.16
C GLY A 83 17.26 -16.24 -16.91
N SER A 84 16.93 -17.09 -17.85
CA SER A 84 17.91 -17.85 -18.66
C SER A 84 18.46 -16.98 -19.79
N CYS A 85 19.47 -16.16 -19.47
CA CYS A 85 20.08 -15.23 -20.41
C CYS A 85 20.65 -15.91 -21.65
N GLU A 86 21.27 -17.08 -21.46
CA GLU A 86 21.82 -17.88 -22.57
C GLU A 86 20.73 -18.42 -23.51
N ALA A 87 19.61 -18.92 -22.94
CA ALA A 87 18.48 -19.38 -23.76
C ALA A 87 17.87 -18.23 -24.55
N VAL A 88 17.65 -17.06 -23.89
CA VAL A 88 17.16 -15.88 -24.58
C VAL A 88 18.07 -15.46 -25.72
N ARG A 89 19.40 -15.47 -25.52
CA ARG A 89 20.37 -15.14 -26.56
C ARG A 89 20.28 -16.13 -27.73
N VAL A 90 20.22 -17.42 -27.45
CA VAL A 90 20.10 -18.46 -28.50
C VAL A 90 18.83 -18.26 -29.34
N PHE A 91 17.71 -17.95 -28.71
CA PHE A 91 16.44 -17.66 -29.38
C PHE A 91 16.51 -16.41 -30.26
N THR A 92 17.12 -15.34 -29.78
CA THR A 92 17.26 -14.07 -30.52
C THR A 92 18.24 -14.20 -31.66
N ASP A 93 19.37 -14.89 -31.47
CA ASP A 93 20.39 -15.11 -32.51
C ASP A 93 19.84 -15.97 -33.67
N LEU A 94 19.07 -17.02 -33.33
CA LEU A 94 18.37 -17.79 -34.35
C LEU A 94 17.39 -16.94 -35.14
N ALA A 95 16.52 -16.19 -34.44
CA ALA A 95 15.52 -15.36 -35.09
C ALA A 95 16.15 -14.30 -36.01
N LYS A 96 17.33 -13.78 -35.68
CA LYS A 96 18.11 -12.89 -36.55
C LYS A 96 18.64 -13.59 -37.80
N SER A 97 18.97 -14.89 -37.71
CA SER A 97 19.48 -15.67 -38.85
C SER A 97 18.37 -16.08 -39.84
N LEU A 98 17.10 -16.00 -39.39
CA LEU A 98 15.95 -16.38 -40.21
C LEU A 98 15.43 -15.16 -40.97
N HIS A 99 15.84 -15.06 -42.27
CA HIS A 99 15.26 -14.06 -43.18
C HIS A 99 14.04 -14.66 -43.89
N TRP A 100 12.83 -14.23 -43.50
CA TRP A 100 11.63 -14.65 -44.20
C TRP A 100 11.33 -13.65 -45.32
N ALA A 101 11.48 -14.10 -46.55
CA ALA A 101 11.07 -13.34 -47.71
C ALA A 101 9.56 -13.48 -47.89
N VAL A 102 8.81 -12.44 -47.60
CA VAL A 102 7.40 -12.29 -47.98
C VAL A 102 7.34 -11.37 -49.17
N GLU A 103 6.46 -11.65 -50.13
CA GLU A 103 6.36 -11.01 -51.46
C GLU A 103 6.28 -9.46 -51.46
N ASN A 104 6.13 -8.80 -50.32
CA ASN A 104 5.98 -7.32 -50.20
C ASN A 104 6.71 -6.65 -49.03
N GLY A 105 7.75 -7.26 -48.46
CA GLY A 105 8.54 -6.58 -47.39
C GLY A 105 9.41 -7.57 -46.60
N HIS A 106 10.58 -7.11 -46.16
CA HIS A 106 11.41 -7.86 -45.23
C HIS A 106 10.76 -7.81 -43.83
N ILE A 107 10.21 -8.95 -43.39
CA ILE A 107 9.78 -9.08 -41.98
C ILE A 107 11.02 -9.50 -41.19
N ASP A 108 11.40 -8.65 -40.25
CA ASP A 108 12.42 -8.98 -39.26
C ASP A 108 11.84 -9.99 -38.25
N ALA A 109 12.15 -11.28 -38.47
CA ALA A 109 11.70 -12.40 -37.67
C ALA A 109 12.07 -12.22 -36.19
N CYS A 110 13.19 -11.56 -35.91
CA CYS A 110 13.62 -11.25 -34.55
C CYS A 110 12.66 -10.25 -33.89
N ASN A 111 12.32 -9.16 -34.57
CA ASN A 111 11.35 -8.20 -34.07
C ASN A 111 9.96 -8.83 -33.87
N GLU A 112 9.52 -9.70 -34.77
CA GLU A 112 8.25 -10.42 -34.63
C GLU A 112 8.24 -11.28 -33.35
N LEU A 113 9.30 -12.08 -33.14
CA LEU A 113 9.42 -12.91 -31.94
C LEU A 113 9.43 -12.10 -30.66
N LEU A 114 10.24 -11.03 -30.61
CA LEU A 114 10.40 -10.18 -29.43
C LEU A 114 9.13 -9.43 -29.07
N ARG A 115 8.33 -9.02 -30.07
CA ARG A 115 7.05 -8.32 -29.90
C ARG A 115 5.88 -9.24 -29.63
N LYS A 116 6.07 -10.55 -29.72
CA LYS A 116 4.99 -11.50 -29.45
C LYS A 116 4.50 -11.37 -28.01
N GLN A 117 3.19 -11.34 -27.88
CA GLN A 117 2.51 -11.16 -26.59
C GLN A 117 1.80 -12.46 -26.20
N ASN A 118 1.80 -12.78 -24.91
CA ASN A 118 1.04 -13.89 -24.35
C ASN A 118 -0.44 -13.52 -24.11
N SER A 119 -1.22 -14.40 -23.46
CA SER A 119 -2.64 -14.17 -23.15
C SER A 119 -2.91 -12.95 -22.24
N HIS A 120 -1.90 -12.47 -21.51
CA HIS A 120 -1.97 -11.23 -20.72
C HIS A 120 -1.44 -10.03 -21.50
N MET A 121 -1.16 -10.20 -22.78
CA MET A 121 -0.47 -9.23 -23.64
C MET A 121 0.94 -8.85 -23.09
N ASP A 122 1.53 -9.67 -22.23
CA ASP A 122 2.93 -9.49 -21.81
C ASP A 122 3.88 -9.89 -22.93
N THR A 123 4.90 -9.09 -23.18
CA THR A 123 6.07 -9.48 -23.98
C THR A 123 7.09 -10.21 -23.09
N ALA A 124 8.10 -10.83 -23.68
CA ALA A 124 9.19 -11.42 -22.92
C ALA A 124 9.90 -10.41 -22.00
N LEU A 125 9.93 -9.11 -22.37
CA LEU A 125 10.47 -8.05 -21.53
C LEU A 125 9.62 -7.84 -20.27
N HIS A 126 8.28 -7.84 -20.35
CA HIS A 126 7.40 -7.78 -19.18
C HIS A 126 7.68 -8.96 -18.23
N CYS A 127 7.82 -10.16 -18.79
CA CYS A 127 8.14 -11.37 -18.03
C CYS A 127 9.50 -11.25 -17.31
N ALA A 128 10.53 -10.75 -17.99
CA ALA A 128 11.85 -10.54 -17.41
C ALA A 128 11.83 -9.50 -16.26
N VAL A 129 11.12 -8.38 -16.43
CA VAL A 129 10.95 -7.36 -15.40
C VAL A 129 10.18 -7.94 -14.21
N ARG A 130 9.13 -8.72 -14.45
CA ARG A 130 8.34 -9.36 -13.39
C ARG A 130 9.13 -10.43 -12.65
N GLY A 131 10.06 -11.11 -13.33
CA GLY A 131 10.99 -12.11 -12.77
C GLY A 131 12.20 -11.51 -12.05
N ASP A 132 12.39 -10.18 -12.08
CA ASP A 132 13.56 -9.46 -11.53
C ASP A 132 14.91 -9.89 -12.17
N HIS A 133 14.95 -10.10 -13.48
CA HIS A 133 16.12 -10.62 -14.21
C HIS A 133 16.84 -9.52 -15.00
N ASP A 134 17.70 -8.76 -14.33
CA ASP A 134 18.38 -7.56 -14.85
C ASP A 134 19.14 -7.83 -16.17
N TRP A 135 19.89 -8.95 -16.24
CA TRP A 135 20.66 -9.32 -17.42
C TRP A 135 19.80 -9.67 -18.63
N VAL A 136 18.64 -10.32 -18.40
CA VAL A 136 17.68 -10.63 -19.47
C VAL A 136 17.02 -9.35 -19.95
N VAL A 137 16.64 -8.46 -19.01
CA VAL A 137 16.09 -7.14 -19.36
C VAL A 137 17.08 -6.36 -20.21
N LYS A 138 18.36 -6.30 -19.81
CA LYS A 138 19.41 -5.61 -20.55
C LYS A 138 19.55 -6.17 -21.97
N LEU A 139 19.61 -7.50 -22.10
CA LEU A 139 19.72 -8.16 -23.39
C LEU A 139 18.52 -7.84 -24.30
N LEU A 140 17.29 -7.97 -23.79
CA LEU A 140 16.07 -7.72 -24.57
C LEU A 140 15.93 -6.25 -25.00
N VAL A 141 16.35 -5.33 -24.13
CA VAL A 141 16.32 -3.89 -24.39
C VAL A 141 17.42 -3.48 -25.39
N GLU A 142 18.61 -4.08 -25.32
CA GLU A 142 19.68 -3.89 -26.31
C GLU A 142 19.27 -4.40 -27.69
N GLU A 143 18.57 -5.54 -27.77
CA GLU A 143 18.10 -6.13 -29.02
C GLU A 143 16.92 -5.37 -29.64
N ALA A 144 15.98 -4.90 -28.82
CA ALA A 144 14.76 -4.23 -29.29
C ALA A 144 14.29 -3.15 -28.32
N PRO A 145 14.88 -1.94 -28.37
CA PRO A 145 14.51 -0.83 -27.47
C PRO A 145 13.01 -0.48 -27.51
N GLN A 146 12.36 -0.68 -28.64
CA GLN A 146 10.92 -0.44 -28.83
C GLN A 146 10.01 -1.33 -27.98
N LEU A 147 10.53 -2.42 -27.38
CA LEU A 147 9.78 -3.23 -26.41
C LEU A 147 9.42 -2.46 -25.14
N CYS A 148 10.21 -1.46 -24.80
CA CYS A 148 9.95 -0.60 -23.63
C CYS A 148 8.63 0.17 -23.74
N ASP A 149 8.11 0.31 -24.96
CA ASP A 149 6.93 1.08 -25.28
C ASP A 149 5.65 0.25 -25.40
N ILE A 150 5.76 -1.06 -25.36
CA ILE A 150 4.62 -1.98 -25.46
C ILE A 150 3.96 -2.10 -24.09
N THR A 151 2.62 -2.00 -24.05
CA THR A 151 1.84 -2.23 -22.82
C THR A 151 1.17 -3.60 -22.84
N ASN A 152 0.94 -4.15 -21.65
CA ASN A 152 0.19 -5.39 -21.48
C ASN A 152 -1.33 -5.16 -21.37
N ALA A 153 -2.11 -6.21 -21.12
CA ALA A 153 -3.56 -6.13 -20.96
C ALA A 153 -4.03 -5.27 -19.77
N ALA A 154 -3.16 -4.96 -18.83
CA ALA A 154 -3.42 -4.07 -17.70
C ALA A 154 -2.94 -2.63 -17.98
N ASP A 155 -2.59 -2.28 -19.22
CA ASP A 155 -1.96 -1.01 -19.61
C ASP A 155 -0.60 -0.75 -18.94
N GLU A 156 0.08 -1.79 -18.40
CA GLU A 156 1.38 -1.65 -17.76
C GLU A 156 2.49 -1.72 -18.81
N SER A 157 3.36 -0.71 -18.86
CA SER A 157 4.62 -0.78 -19.62
C SER A 157 5.71 -1.46 -18.79
N PRO A 158 6.80 -1.98 -19.42
CA PRO A 158 7.95 -2.51 -18.68
C PRO A 158 8.53 -1.51 -17.69
N LEU A 159 8.60 -0.23 -18.04
CA LEU A 159 9.05 0.85 -17.15
C LEU A 159 8.12 1.02 -15.95
N TYR A 160 6.81 1.04 -16.19
CA TYR A 160 5.81 1.12 -15.12
C TYR A 160 5.98 -0.03 -14.12
N LEU A 161 6.09 -1.26 -14.61
CA LEU A 161 6.32 -2.45 -13.78
C LEU A 161 7.61 -2.37 -12.97
N ALA A 162 8.72 -1.96 -13.60
CA ALA A 162 10.02 -1.82 -12.94
C ALA A 162 9.97 -0.80 -11.78
N ILE A 163 9.31 0.35 -12.01
CA ILE A 163 9.12 1.39 -10.99
C ILE A 163 8.19 0.90 -9.87
N TYR A 164 7.07 0.26 -10.24
CA TYR A 164 6.13 -0.29 -9.25
C TYR A 164 6.79 -1.31 -8.32
N ARG A 165 7.72 -2.11 -8.84
CA ARG A 165 8.49 -3.10 -8.09
C ARG A 165 9.73 -2.50 -7.40
N GLY A 166 10.09 -1.25 -7.69
CA GLY A 166 11.25 -0.56 -7.10
C GLY A 166 12.61 -1.11 -7.54
N ARG A 167 12.71 -1.67 -8.75
CA ARG A 167 13.94 -2.30 -9.30
C ARG A 167 14.80 -1.26 -10.00
N LEU A 168 15.72 -0.66 -9.24
CA LEU A 168 16.51 0.49 -9.69
C LEU A 168 17.38 0.17 -10.91
N ASP A 169 18.04 -0.99 -10.93
CA ASP A 169 18.92 -1.42 -12.02
C ASP A 169 18.12 -1.58 -13.34
N ILE A 170 16.96 -2.22 -13.25
CA ILE A 170 16.06 -2.41 -14.41
C ILE A 170 15.52 -1.06 -14.90
N ILE A 171 15.13 -0.15 -13.98
CA ILE A 171 14.66 1.20 -14.34
C ILE A 171 15.75 1.95 -15.12
N GLU A 172 17.00 1.89 -14.68
CA GLU A 172 18.12 2.55 -15.35
C GLU A 172 18.36 2.02 -16.77
N VAL A 173 18.31 0.71 -16.94
CA VAL A 173 18.45 0.07 -18.25
C VAL A 173 17.33 0.53 -19.21
N ILE A 174 16.06 0.48 -18.77
CA ILE A 174 14.93 0.86 -19.61
C ILE A 174 14.95 2.36 -19.94
N LEU A 175 15.19 3.22 -18.96
CA LEU A 175 15.30 4.68 -19.18
C LEU A 175 16.49 5.06 -20.07
N GLY A 176 17.58 4.27 -20.04
CA GLY A 176 18.77 4.50 -20.89
C GLY A 176 18.53 4.20 -22.35
N ALA A 177 17.70 3.22 -22.66
CA ALA A 177 17.53 2.69 -24.00
C ALA A 177 16.31 3.25 -24.76
N SER A 178 15.29 3.73 -24.03
CA SER A 178 14.05 4.14 -24.69
C SER A 178 14.19 5.51 -25.36
N SER A 179 13.97 5.52 -26.66
CA SER A 179 13.72 6.74 -27.48
C SER A 179 12.28 7.25 -27.31
N LEU A 180 11.74 7.04 -26.17
CA LEU A 180 10.36 7.24 -25.67
C LEU A 180 9.58 8.31 -26.44
N SER A 181 8.90 7.92 -27.49
CA SER A 181 8.13 8.83 -28.35
C SER A 181 6.63 8.86 -28.04
N SER A 182 6.15 8.01 -27.11
CA SER A 182 4.72 7.93 -26.80
C SER A 182 4.42 8.12 -25.30
N SER A 183 3.28 8.74 -25.03
CA SER A 183 2.74 8.90 -23.68
C SER A 183 2.29 7.54 -23.15
N HIS A 184 3.13 6.88 -22.36
CA HIS A 184 2.75 5.61 -21.75
C HIS A 184 2.06 5.85 -20.42
N LYS A 185 0.76 6.00 -20.47
CA LYS A 185 -0.10 5.96 -19.30
C LYS A 185 -0.31 4.49 -18.94
N GLY A 186 0.06 4.15 -17.72
CA GLY A 186 -0.26 2.86 -17.13
C GLY A 186 -1.71 2.80 -16.63
N PRO A 187 -2.05 1.79 -15.82
CA PRO A 187 -3.39 1.63 -15.25
C PRO A 187 -3.92 2.93 -14.64
N ARG A 188 -5.17 3.27 -14.95
CA ARG A 188 -5.83 4.52 -14.50
C ARG A 188 -5.15 5.81 -14.99
N GLY A 189 -4.48 5.77 -16.11
CA GLY A 189 -3.78 6.93 -16.62
C GLY A 189 -2.51 7.31 -15.85
N LEU A 190 -2.01 6.44 -14.96
CA LEU A 190 -0.81 6.70 -14.16
C LEU A 190 0.44 6.70 -15.03
N THR A 191 1.20 7.78 -14.99
CA THR A 191 2.52 7.81 -15.64
C THR A 191 3.59 7.17 -14.74
N PRO A 192 4.74 6.79 -15.29
CA PRO A 192 5.90 6.36 -14.52
C PRO A 192 6.26 7.31 -13.36
N LEU A 193 6.11 8.63 -13.57
CA LEU A 193 6.41 9.64 -12.56
C LEU A 193 5.42 9.60 -11.37
N HIS A 194 4.14 9.29 -11.60
CA HIS A 194 3.16 9.08 -10.53
C HIS A 194 3.57 7.91 -9.61
N VAL A 195 4.00 6.80 -10.21
CA VAL A 195 4.38 5.60 -9.46
C VAL A 195 5.71 5.77 -8.74
N ALA A 196 6.61 6.57 -9.30
CA ALA A 196 7.93 6.88 -8.74
C ALA A 196 7.86 7.53 -7.35
N VAL A 197 6.67 7.97 -6.89
CA VAL A 197 6.49 8.55 -5.55
C VAL A 197 6.95 7.62 -4.41
N LYS A 198 7.04 6.32 -4.66
CA LYS A 198 7.56 5.31 -3.73
C LYS A 198 9.06 5.09 -3.86
N CYS A 199 9.67 5.57 -4.94
CA CYS A 199 11.09 5.37 -5.26
C CYS A 199 11.98 6.48 -4.68
N PRO A 200 13.31 6.24 -4.61
CA PRO A 200 14.29 7.29 -4.32
C PRO A 200 14.23 8.44 -5.32
N LEU A 201 14.59 9.64 -4.88
CA LEU A 201 14.59 10.85 -5.72
C LEU A 201 15.48 10.78 -6.95
N THR A 202 16.50 9.93 -6.94
CA THR A 202 17.36 9.67 -8.09
C THR A 202 16.57 9.22 -9.31
N ILE A 203 15.54 8.38 -9.10
CA ILE A 203 14.66 7.90 -10.17
C ILE A 203 13.78 9.04 -10.72
N TRP A 204 13.25 9.89 -9.84
CA TRP A 204 12.48 11.06 -10.26
C TRP A 204 13.30 11.97 -11.18
N ARG A 205 14.53 12.28 -10.78
CA ARG A 205 15.45 13.11 -11.59
C ARG A 205 15.68 12.48 -12.96
N LYS A 206 15.99 11.18 -13.01
CA LYS A 206 16.21 10.47 -14.28
C LYS A 206 15.00 10.47 -15.18
N ILE A 207 13.79 10.27 -14.61
CA ILE A 207 12.54 10.35 -15.37
C ILE A 207 12.33 11.76 -15.89
N LEU A 208 12.49 12.80 -15.05
CA LEU A 208 12.31 14.20 -15.44
C LEU A 208 13.35 14.68 -16.45
N GLU A 209 14.59 14.21 -16.37
CA GLU A 209 15.64 14.50 -17.36
C GLU A 209 15.29 13.92 -18.75
N LYS A 210 14.67 12.75 -18.79
CA LYS A 210 14.27 12.09 -20.03
C LYS A 210 12.89 12.52 -20.54
N ARG A 211 11.97 12.83 -19.64
CA ARG A 211 10.55 13.07 -19.88
C ARG A 211 9.99 14.22 -19.04
N PRO A 212 10.45 15.45 -19.26
CA PRO A 212 9.99 16.61 -18.50
C PRO A 212 8.48 16.85 -18.63
N GLU A 213 7.88 16.46 -19.76
CA GLU A 213 6.43 16.63 -20.02
C GLU A 213 5.55 15.87 -19.03
N MET A 214 6.01 14.76 -18.45
CA MET A 214 5.23 13.98 -17.47
C MET A 214 4.94 14.75 -16.18
N ILE A 215 5.61 15.86 -15.94
CA ILE A 215 5.48 16.62 -14.69
C ILE A 215 4.06 17.15 -14.46
N ARG A 216 3.33 17.45 -15.53
CA ARG A 216 1.97 17.98 -15.50
C ARG A 216 0.90 17.02 -16.00
N GLU A 217 1.29 15.84 -16.44
CA GLU A 217 0.30 14.85 -16.86
C GLU A 217 -0.55 14.42 -15.66
N GLY A 218 -1.87 14.46 -15.83
CA GLY A 218 -2.83 13.96 -14.85
C GLY A 218 -3.25 12.52 -15.16
N ASP A 219 -3.55 11.76 -14.11
CA ASP A 219 -4.21 10.47 -14.19
C ASP A 219 -5.71 10.60 -14.51
N ASP A 220 -6.48 9.52 -14.44
CA ASP A 220 -7.92 9.48 -14.74
C ASP A 220 -8.77 10.38 -13.84
N ILE A 221 -8.29 10.76 -12.66
CA ILE A 221 -8.95 11.71 -11.76
C ILE A 221 -8.34 13.11 -11.82
N GLY A 222 -7.38 13.33 -12.71
CA GLY A 222 -6.69 14.60 -12.90
C GLY A 222 -5.53 14.82 -11.91
N TRP A 223 -5.14 13.82 -11.14
CA TRP A 223 -4.01 13.96 -10.24
C TRP A 223 -2.70 13.96 -11.01
N THR A 224 -1.92 15.01 -10.84
CA THR A 224 -0.54 15.10 -11.33
C THR A 224 0.44 14.45 -10.35
N PRO A 225 1.70 14.20 -10.73
CA PRO A 225 2.73 13.73 -9.80
C PRO A 225 2.87 14.60 -8.54
N LEU A 226 2.61 15.92 -8.66
CA LEU A 226 2.64 16.83 -7.53
C LEU A 226 1.50 16.55 -6.53
N HIS A 227 0.28 16.22 -7.01
CA HIS A 227 -0.83 15.79 -6.16
C HIS A 227 -0.48 14.51 -5.38
N TYR A 228 0.14 13.53 -6.05
CA TYR A 228 0.62 12.30 -5.41
C TYR A 228 1.71 12.57 -4.37
N ALA A 229 2.72 13.38 -4.71
CA ALA A 229 3.78 13.75 -3.78
C ALA A 229 3.22 14.48 -2.54
N ALA A 230 2.25 15.38 -2.76
CA ALA A 230 1.56 16.10 -1.69
C ALA A 230 0.71 15.16 -0.83
N SER A 231 -0.02 14.22 -1.45
CA SER A 231 -0.86 13.25 -0.74
C SER A 231 -0.07 12.27 0.14
N MET A 232 1.17 12.00 -0.22
CA MET A 232 2.08 11.13 0.54
C MET A 232 3.03 11.89 1.47
N GLY A 233 2.96 13.21 1.51
CA GLY A 233 3.81 14.04 2.36
C GLY A 233 5.29 14.03 1.96
N LYS A 234 5.61 13.78 0.67
CA LYS A 234 6.97 13.66 0.14
C LYS A 234 7.57 15.03 -0.19
N VAL A 235 8.06 15.73 0.83
CA VAL A 235 8.56 17.11 0.71
C VAL A 235 9.64 17.26 -0.35
N GLU A 236 10.61 16.33 -0.40
CA GLU A 236 11.71 16.40 -1.35
C GLU A 236 11.24 16.19 -2.81
N ALA A 237 10.23 15.33 -3.01
CA ALA A 237 9.62 15.16 -4.32
C ALA A 237 8.85 16.43 -4.73
N VAL A 238 8.07 17.02 -3.81
CA VAL A 238 7.38 18.30 -4.04
C VAL A 238 8.39 19.39 -4.42
N ARG A 239 9.51 19.51 -3.67
CA ARG A 239 10.58 20.46 -3.98
C ARG A 239 11.15 20.23 -5.37
N LEU A 240 11.47 18.99 -5.71
CA LEU A 240 12.04 18.64 -7.01
C LEU A 240 11.08 19.02 -8.15
N LEU A 241 9.79 18.67 -8.03
CA LEU A 241 8.79 18.99 -9.04
C LEU A 241 8.63 20.51 -9.22
N LEU A 242 8.53 21.26 -8.13
CA LEU A 242 8.39 22.73 -8.17
C LEU A 242 9.66 23.46 -8.61
N GLN A 243 10.85 22.85 -8.47
CA GLN A 243 12.09 23.37 -9.06
C GLN A 243 12.09 23.24 -10.58
N HIS A 244 11.46 22.21 -11.14
CA HIS A 244 11.33 22.01 -12.59
C HIS A 244 10.20 22.83 -13.19
N ASP A 245 9.03 22.85 -12.51
CA ASP A 245 7.86 23.62 -12.98
C ASP A 245 7.00 24.08 -11.81
N THR A 246 7.07 25.38 -11.51
CA THR A 246 6.26 26.01 -10.45
C THR A 246 4.77 26.07 -10.81
N SER A 247 4.44 26.09 -12.11
CA SER A 247 3.05 26.20 -12.56
C SER A 247 2.20 25.00 -12.17
N GLY A 248 2.83 23.83 -11.92
CA GLY A 248 2.15 22.64 -11.39
C GLY A 248 1.47 22.84 -10.04
N ALA A 249 1.85 23.86 -9.24
CA ALA A 249 1.19 24.19 -7.99
C ALA A 249 -0.27 24.64 -8.19
N TYR A 250 -0.61 25.14 -9.37
CA TYR A 250 -1.94 25.64 -9.72
C TYR A 250 -2.80 24.61 -10.45
N ASP A 251 -2.25 23.44 -10.78
CA ASP A 251 -3.00 22.38 -11.41
C ASP A 251 -4.09 21.88 -10.48
N LEU A 252 -5.27 21.65 -11.04
CA LEU A 252 -6.45 21.19 -10.33
C LEU A 252 -6.84 19.81 -10.83
N ASP A 253 -7.21 18.94 -9.90
CA ASP A 253 -7.83 17.66 -10.24
C ASP A 253 -9.29 17.83 -10.72
N LYS A 254 -9.97 16.75 -11.04
CA LYS A 254 -11.37 16.79 -11.51
C LYS A 254 -12.35 17.35 -10.48
N ASP A 255 -11.99 17.34 -9.18
CA ASP A 255 -12.77 17.97 -8.10
C ASP A 255 -12.33 19.42 -7.83
N GLY A 256 -11.39 19.94 -8.61
CA GLY A 256 -10.79 21.25 -8.44
C GLY A 256 -9.81 21.34 -7.28
N GLN A 257 -9.36 20.21 -6.74
CA GLN A 257 -8.37 20.20 -5.65
C GLN A 257 -6.97 20.45 -6.22
N SER A 258 -6.23 21.39 -5.64
CA SER A 258 -4.80 21.52 -5.88
C SER A 258 -3.98 20.69 -4.89
N ALA A 259 -2.69 20.50 -5.18
CA ALA A 259 -1.76 19.86 -4.27
C ALA A 259 -1.75 20.50 -2.86
N LEU A 260 -1.96 21.83 -2.79
CA LEU A 260 -2.08 22.56 -1.52
C LEU A 260 -3.33 22.15 -0.73
N HIS A 261 -4.49 22.01 -1.38
CA HIS A 261 -5.73 21.53 -0.73
C HIS A 261 -5.54 20.12 -0.15
N ILE A 262 -4.92 19.23 -0.93
CA ILE A 262 -4.65 17.85 -0.50
C ILE A 262 -3.70 17.84 0.70
N ALA A 263 -2.58 18.58 0.63
CA ALA A 263 -1.64 18.70 1.73
C ALA A 263 -2.28 19.27 3.00
N ALA A 264 -3.17 20.29 2.85
CA ALA A 264 -3.89 20.90 3.96
C ALA A 264 -4.90 19.92 4.57
N CYS A 265 -5.68 19.21 3.75
CA CYS A 265 -6.63 18.19 4.19
C CYS A 265 -5.95 17.03 4.93
N LEU A 266 -4.77 16.61 4.49
CA LEU A 266 -3.99 15.52 5.09
C LEU A 266 -3.09 15.97 6.24
N GLY A 267 -2.83 17.29 6.37
CA GLY A 267 -2.06 17.86 7.47
C GLY A 267 -0.55 17.89 7.27
N TYR A 268 -0.07 17.79 6.04
CA TYR A 268 1.35 17.79 5.70
C TYR A 268 1.94 19.19 5.64
N ARG A 269 2.19 19.77 6.81
CA ARG A 269 2.69 21.14 6.97
C ARG A 269 3.96 21.42 6.15
N HIS A 270 4.93 20.51 6.16
CA HIS A 270 6.19 20.73 5.43
C HIS A 270 5.99 20.76 3.91
N VAL A 271 5.00 20.00 3.40
CA VAL A 271 4.59 20.09 1.98
C VAL A 271 3.95 21.45 1.70
N ILE A 272 3.07 21.92 2.59
CA ILE A 272 2.48 23.26 2.50
C ILE A 272 3.57 24.33 2.48
N ASP A 273 4.53 24.27 3.41
CA ASP A 273 5.64 25.21 3.49
C ASP A 273 6.45 25.24 2.17
N GLU A 274 6.66 24.09 1.53
CA GLU A 274 7.39 24.01 0.28
C GLU A 274 6.62 24.58 -0.91
N ILE A 275 5.32 24.24 -1.04
CA ILE A 275 4.45 24.77 -2.11
C ILE A 275 4.37 26.29 -2.00
N VAL A 276 4.12 26.81 -0.80
CA VAL A 276 3.93 28.26 -0.58
C VAL A 276 5.24 29.03 -0.68
N ARG A 277 6.38 28.40 -0.42
CA ARG A 277 7.69 29.03 -0.67
C ARG A 277 7.92 29.25 -2.15
N SER A 278 7.54 28.29 -2.99
CA SER A 278 7.69 28.37 -4.45
C SER A 278 6.61 29.21 -5.09
N CYS A 279 5.37 29.17 -4.56
CA CYS A 279 4.18 29.81 -5.11
C CYS A 279 3.36 30.44 -3.95
N PRO A 280 3.69 31.67 -3.51
CA PRO A 280 3.02 32.31 -2.36
C PRO A 280 1.53 32.57 -2.54
N ASP A 281 1.10 32.79 -3.77
CA ASP A 281 -0.29 33.04 -4.20
C ASP A 281 -1.12 31.75 -4.31
N ALA A 282 -0.50 30.56 -4.16
CA ALA A 282 -1.24 29.30 -4.10
C ALA A 282 -2.31 29.25 -3.00
N TRP A 283 -2.22 30.12 -1.96
CA TRP A 283 -3.27 30.26 -0.94
C TRP A 283 -4.61 30.73 -1.50
N ASP A 284 -4.62 31.44 -2.63
CA ASP A 284 -5.82 32.01 -3.24
C ASP A 284 -6.59 30.99 -4.09
N ILE A 285 -6.01 29.81 -4.31
CA ILE A 285 -6.64 28.74 -5.08
C ILE A 285 -7.90 28.26 -4.35
N ARG A 286 -8.99 28.15 -5.11
CA ARG A 286 -10.27 27.58 -4.66
C ARG A 286 -10.62 26.36 -5.50
N ASN A 287 -11.12 25.33 -4.83
CA ASN A 287 -11.62 24.14 -5.55
C ASN A 287 -12.99 24.42 -6.21
N LEU A 288 -13.56 23.44 -6.91
CA LEU A 288 -14.89 23.57 -7.54
C LEU A 288 -16.02 23.91 -6.56
N LYS A 289 -15.84 23.61 -5.28
CA LYS A 289 -16.80 24.00 -4.21
C LYS A 289 -16.48 25.38 -3.62
N GLY A 290 -15.56 26.15 -4.22
CA GLY A 290 -15.12 27.45 -3.70
C GLY A 290 -14.30 27.37 -2.42
N GLN A 291 -13.83 26.19 -2.02
CA GLN A 291 -13.12 25.96 -0.78
C GLN A 291 -11.64 26.29 -0.92
N THR A 292 -11.07 26.93 0.11
CA THR A 292 -9.64 27.22 0.22
C THR A 292 -8.91 26.12 1.02
N ALA A 293 -7.59 26.22 1.08
CA ALA A 293 -6.78 25.32 1.90
C ALA A 293 -7.17 25.32 3.41
N LEU A 294 -7.68 26.44 3.94
CA LEU A 294 -8.20 26.50 5.32
C LEU A 294 -9.46 25.65 5.47
N HIS A 295 -10.37 25.70 4.51
CA HIS A 295 -11.55 24.85 4.48
C HIS A 295 -11.15 23.36 4.44
N ALA A 296 -10.20 22.99 3.57
CA ALA A 296 -9.68 21.63 3.45
C ALA A 296 -9.03 21.15 4.78
N ALA A 297 -8.24 22.00 5.42
CA ALA A 297 -7.63 21.69 6.73
C ALA A 297 -8.69 21.52 7.84
N ALA A 298 -9.74 22.32 7.81
CA ALA A 298 -10.84 22.24 8.78
C ALA A 298 -11.64 20.93 8.60
N MET A 299 -11.99 20.58 7.38
CA MET A 299 -12.65 19.31 7.03
C MET A 299 -11.78 18.10 7.42
N GLY A 300 -10.50 18.13 7.07
CA GLY A 300 -9.53 17.07 7.39
C GLY A 300 -9.22 16.92 8.88
N GLY A 301 -9.65 17.86 9.73
CA GLY A 301 -9.36 17.81 11.17
C GLY A 301 -7.92 18.17 11.53
N ARG A 302 -7.21 18.97 10.71
CA ARG A 302 -5.76 19.20 10.82
C ARG A 302 -5.43 20.42 11.65
N VAL A 303 -5.50 20.26 12.96
CA VAL A 303 -5.32 21.33 13.95
C VAL A 303 -4.04 22.13 13.73
N PHE A 304 -2.93 21.47 13.41
CA PHE A 304 -1.64 22.16 13.20
C PHE A 304 -1.64 23.05 11.96
N VAL A 305 -2.29 22.61 10.87
CA VAL A 305 -2.42 23.42 9.66
C VAL A 305 -3.34 24.61 9.90
N VAL A 306 -4.49 24.39 10.56
CA VAL A 306 -5.38 25.48 10.92
C VAL A 306 -4.64 26.51 11.79
N MET A 307 -3.94 26.06 12.85
CA MET A 307 -3.17 26.97 13.72
C MET A 307 -2.01 27.65 12.99
N TYR A 308 -1.41 27.01 12.00
CA TYR A 308 -0.37 27.59 11.15
C TYR A 308 -0.94 28.75 10.32
N ILE A 309 -2.12 28.59 9.72
CA ILE A 309 -2.79 29.64 8.95
C ILE A 309 -3.23 30.79 9.88
N LEU A 310 -3.87 30.49 11.01
CA LEU A 310 -4.32 31.50 11.97
C LEU A 310 -3.19 32.36 12.56
N ARG A 311 -1.98 31.84 12.65
CA ARG A 311 -0.82 32.57 13.18
C ARG A 311 -0.17 33.53 12.16
N ARG A 312 -0.62 33.51 10.91
CA ARG A 312 -0.05 34.35 9.84
C ARG A 312 -0.97 35.53 9.53
N PRO A 313 -0.56 36.77 9.84
CA PRO A 313 -1.41 37.95 9.59
C PRO A 313 -1.77 38.13 8.12
N ASN A 314 -0.84 37.81 7.22
CA ASN A 314 -1.04 37.89 5.77
C ASN A 314 -2.08 36.91 5.21
N LEU A 315 -2.53 35.91 5.99
CA LEU A 315 -3.54 34.92 5.60
C LEU A 315 -4.90 35.16 6.31
N GLU A 316 -5.09 36.33 6.94
CA GLU A 316 -6.31 36.66 7.67
C GLU A 316 -7.56 36.63 6.78
N TYR A 317 -7.43 37.01 5.52
CA TYR A 317 -8.53 36.97 4.55
C TYR A 317 -9.13 35.57 4.38
N LEU A 318 -8.31 34.48 4.47
CA LEU A 318 -8.80 33.11 4.36
C LEU A 318 -9.80 32.73 5.48
N ILE A 319 -9.75 33.44 6.60
CA ILE A 319 -10.60 33.15 7.76
C ILE A 319 -12.07 33.47 7.48
N LYS A 320 -12.30 34.51 6.69
CA LYS A 320 -13.64 35.02 6.35
C LYS A 320 -14.21 34.43 5.07
N GLU A 321 -13.38 33.70 4.32
CA GLU A 321 -13.79 33.11 3.06
C GLU A 321 -14.93 32.11 3.25
N GLN A 322 -15.85 32.13 2.29
CA GLN A 322 -17.00 31.23 2.21
C GLN A 322 -16.92 30.36 0.97
N ASP A 323 -17.32 29.11 1.08
CA ASP A 323 -17.46 28.20 -0.04
C ASP A 323 -18.72 28.53 -0.90
N THR A 324 -18.95 27.76 -1.96
CA THR A 324 -20.12 27.96 -2.84
C THR A 324 -21.46 27.85 -2.13
N ASN A 325 -21.51 27.20 -0.96
CA ASN A 325 -22.69 27.07 -0.11
C ASN A 325 -22.74 28.13 1.00
N GLY A 326 -21.81 29.08 0.99
CA GLY A 326 -21.69 30.09 2.04
C GLY A 326 -21.06 29.58 3.34
N ASN A 327 -20.49 28.34 3.34
CA ASN A 327 -19.88 27.84 4.54
C ASN A 327 -18.47 28.41 4.73
N THR A 328 -18.17 28.90 5.93
CA THR A 328 -16.81 29.21 6.36
C THR A 328 -16.09 27.95 6.84
N ALA A 329 -14.79 28.03 7.07
CA ALA A 329 -14.03 26.92 7.66
C ALA A 329 -14.61 26.45 9.02
N LEU A 330 -15.25 27.36 9.79
CA LEU A 330 -15.93 27.02 11.06
C LEU A 330 -17.19 26.17 10.82
N HIS A 331 -17.99 26.48 9.78
CA HIS A 331 -19.15 25.67 9.39
C HIS A 331 -18.73 24.27 9.00
N LEU A 332 -17.67 24.13 8.16
CA LEU A 332 -17.18 22.84 7.75
C LEU A 332 -16.58 22.04 8.91
N ALA A 333 -15.91 22.71 9.85
CA ALA A 333 -15.43 22.05 11.07
C ALA A 333 -16.59 21.51 11.92
N ALA A 334 -17.71 22.28 12.02
CA ALA A 334 -18.90 21.85 12.73
C ALA A 334 -19.58 20.66 12.05
N LEU A 335 -19.71 20.74 10.73
CA LEU A 335 -20.28 19.71 9.87
C LEU A 335 -19.55 18.38 9.98
N HIS A 336 -18.22 18.43 9.98
CA HIS A 336 -17.35 17.26 10.10
C HIS A 336 -16.97 16.89 11.54
N LYS A 337 -17.62 17.50 12.56
CA LYS A 337 -17.43 17.20 13.99
C LYS A 337 -15.99 17.34 14.47
N LYS A 338 -15.26 18.33 13.96
CA LYS A 338 -13.85 18.53 14.32
C LYS A 338 -13.72 19.41 15.56
N TYR A 339 -14.11 18.90 16.73
CA TYR A 339 -14.25 19.63 18.01
C TYR A 339 -13.09 20.58 18.34
N ILE A 340 -11.84 20.10 18.18
CA ILE A 340 -10.65 20.90 18.51
C ILE A 340 -10.53 22.10 17.57
N ILE A 341 -10.85 21.90 16.28
CA ILE A 341 -10.81 22.98 15.29
C ILE A 341 -11.91 23.97 15.53
N ILE A 342 -13.15 23.51 15.78
CA ILE A 342 -14.27 24.40 16.16
C ILE A 342 -13.86 25.26 17.35
N TYR A 343 -13.32 24.64 18.41
CA TYR A 343 -12.86 25.33 19.59
C TYR A 343 -11.77 26.36 19.30
N ARG A 344 -10.81 26.04 18.42
CA ARG A 344 -9.72 26.95 18.05
C ARG A 344 -10.20 28.11 17.18
N LEU A 345 -11.01 27.84 16.16
CA LEU A 345 -11.59 28.85 15.28
C LEU A 345 -12.55 29.76 16.06
N ALA A 346 -13.47 29.23 16.86
CA ALA A 346 -14.44 30.01 17.58
C ALA A 346 -13.83 30.92 18.69
N ARG A 347 -12.59 30.65 19.13
CA ARG A 347 -11.86 31.53 20.07
C ARG A 347 -10.98 32.57 19.38
N ASP A 348 -10.79 32.51 18.11
CA ASP A 348 -10.07 33.53 17.36
C ASP A 348 -11.01 34.70 17.11
N LYS A 349 -10.63 35.92 17.58
CA LYS A 349 -11.46 37.12 17.47
C LYS A 349 -11.77 37.57 16.04
N ARG A 350 -10.99 37.08 15.06
CA ARG A 350 -11.15 37.39 13.63
C ARG A 350 -12.22 36.52 12.98
N VAL A 351 -12.59 35.41 13.61
CA VAL A 351 -13.60 34.47 13.10
C VAL A 351 -14.98 34.96 13.51
N ASP A 352 -15.84 35.21 12.54
CA ASP A 352 -17.24 35.49 12.79
C ASP A 352 -17.98 34.17 13.11
N ARG A 353 -18.34 33.99 14.37
CA ARG A 353 -19.05 32.80 14.87
C ARG A 353 -20.53 32.80 14.45
N PHE A 354 -21.08 33.97 14.12
CA PHE A 354 -22.48 34.18 13.79
C PHE A 354 -22.70 34.26 12.25
N ALA A 355 -21.62 34.13 11.48
CA ALA A 355 -21.75 34.02 10.03
C ALA A 355 -22.74 32.92 9.65
N THR A 356 -23.60 33.22 8.70
CA THR A 356 -24.58 32.26 8.18
C THR A 356 -24.18 31.79 6.79
N ASN A 357 -24.47 30.53 6.51
CA ASN A 357 -24.32 29.97 5.14
C ASN A 357 -25.57 30.32 4.28
N LYS A 358 -25.63 29.84 3.05
CA LYS A 358 -26.77 30.06 2.15
C LYS A 358 -28.10 29.45 2.64
N ASP A 359 -28.04 28.46 3.53
CA ASP A 359 -29.22 27.91 4.20
C ASP A 359 -29.60 28.69 5.46
N HIS A 360 -29.01 29.88 5.67
CA HIS A 360 -29.17 30.74 6.84
C HIS A 360 -28.81 30.05 8.19
N MET A 361 -27.92 29.05 8.15
CA MET A 361 -27.48 28.37 9.35
C MET A 361 -26.12 28.88 9.80
N THR A 362 -25.96 29.02 11.11
CA THR A 362 -24.67 29.25 11.76
C THR A 362 -23.93 27.96 12.00
N ALA A 363 -22.63 28.03 12.30
CA ALA A 363 -21.86 26.86 12.71
C ALA A 363 -22.43 26.18 13.97
N LEU A 364 -23.09 26.94 14.87
CA LEU A 364 -23.77 26.39 16.05
C LEU A 364 -25.01 25.59 15.65
N ASP A 365 -25.80 26.08 14.70
CA ASP A 365 -26.98 25.37 14.21
C ASP A 365 -26.57 24.03 13.58
N ILE A 366 -25.57 24.03 12.70
CA ILE A 366 -25.00 22.81 12.09
C ILE A 366 -24.49 21.84 13.17
N PHE A 367 -23.78 22.34 14.17
CA PHE A 367 -23.26 21.52 15.26
C PHE A 367 -24.39 20.90 16.11
N SER A 368 -25.46 21.64 16.35
CA SER A 368 -26.60 21.21 17.17
C SER A 368 -27.44 20.09 16.55
N VAL A 369 -27.42 19.96 15.20
CA VAL A 369 -28.06 18.84 14.47
C VAL A 369 -27.59 17.49 14.96
N HIS A 370 -26.34 17.41 15.36
CA HIS A 370 -25.71 16.13 15.64
C HIS A 370 -26.08 15.53 17.00
N LYS A 371 -26.91 16.18 17.81
CA LYS A 371 -27.39 15.74 19.15
C LYS A 371 -26.29 15.05 20.00
N GLU A 372 -25.06 15.54 19.90
CA GLU A 372 -23.94 14.91 20.57
C GLU A 372 -23.95 15.20 22.06
N VAL A 373 -23.80 14.15 22.88
CA VAL A 373 -23.75 14.22 24.34
C VAL A 373 -22.32 13.96 24.81
N GLY A 374 -21.77 14.81 25.64
CA GLY A 374 -20.46 14.63 26.26
C GLY A 374 -19.72 15.93 26.54
N TYR A 375 -18.71 15.86 27.41
CA TYR A 375 -17.97 17.05 27.88
C TYR A 375 -17.39 17.90 26.75
N ARG A 376 -16.87 17.24 25.67
CA ARG A 376 -16.29 17.96 24.53
C ARG A 376 -17.35 18.69 23.71
N ALA A 377 -18.49 18.05 23.48
CA ALA A 377 -19.62 18.66 22.78
C ALA A 377 -20.19 19.86 23.58
N ALA A 378 -20.37 19.70 24.87
CA ALA A 378 -20.81 20.79 25.75
C ALA A 378 -19.83 21.98 25.75
N LYS A 379 -18.53 21.72 25.81
CA LYS A 379 -17.50 22.77 25.75
C LYS A 379 -17.47 23.50 24.41
N VAL A 380 -17.64 22.79 23.31
CA VAL A 380 -17.71 23.38 21.95
C VAL A 380 -19.00 24.20 21.83
N LYS A 381 -20.13 23.66 22.25
CA LYS A 381 -21.41 24.35 22.24
C LYS A 381 -21.32 25.68 23.02
N HIS A 382 -20.79 25.66 24.22
CA HIS A 382 -20.59 26.86 25.04
C HIS A 382 -19.71 27.93 24.35
N VAL A 383 -18.66 27.50 23.64
CA VAL A 383 -17.78 28.44 22.91
C VAL A 383 -18.45 29.00 21.65
N LEU A 384 -19.30 28.23 20.98
CA LEU A 384 -20.08 28.69 19.83
C LEU A 384 -21.23 29.62 20.24
N GLU A 385 -21.92 29.32 21.36
CA GLU A 385 -23.01 30.14 21.88
C GLU A 385 -22.52 31.55 22.28
N GLY A 386 -21.28 31.64 22.81
CA GLY A 386 -20.81 32.94 23.38
C GLY A 386 -21.73 33.40 24.48
N SER A 387 -21.67 34.71 24.81
CA SER A 387 -22.60 35.33 25.78
C SER A 387 -23.99 35.62 25.20
N ASP A 388 -24.18 35.59 23.87
CA ASP A 388 -25.39 36.15 23.20
C ASP A 388 -26.00 35.27 22.10
N GLY A 389 -25.58 34.00 21.96
CA GLY A 389 -25.98 33.14 20.81
C GLY A 389 -27.12 32.18 21.10
N MET A 390 -28.33 32.47 20.63
CA MET A 390 -29.46 31.52 20.56
C MET A 390 -29.47 30.80 19.19
N PRO A 391 -29.71 29.46 19.10
CA PRO A 391 -29.87 28.74 17.84
C PRO A 391 -31.06 29.30 17.05
N VAL A 392 -30.85 29.58 15.76
CA VAL A 392 -31.83 30.36 14.98
C VAL A 392 -32.97 29.52 14.40
N PHE A 393 -32.81 28.22 14.10
CA PHE A 393 -33.90 27.41 13.51
C PHE A 393 -33.72 25.88 13.64
N GLN A 394 -34.55 25.20 14.45
CA GLN A 394 -34.50 23.72 14.59
C GLN A 394 -35.06 22.92 13.40
N ASP A 395 -36.04 23.41 12.70
CA ASP A 395 -36.75 22.64 11.67
C ASP A 395 -35.96 22.53 10.33
N ARG A 396 -35.18 23.56 9.95
CA ARG A 396 -34.37 23.56 8.74
C ARG A 396 -33.13 22.64 8.85
N VAL A 397 -32.72 22.39 10.05
CA VAL A 397 -31.57 21.57 10.42
C VAL A 397 -31.79 20.10 10.04
N ILE A 398 -33.03 19.59 10.06
CA ILE A 398 -33.39 18.21 9.73
C ILE A 398 -33.32 17.97 8.21
N ASP A 399 -33.75 18.95 7.41
CA ASP A 399 -33.72 18.85 5.95
C ASP A 399 -32.30 18.97 5.37
N TYR A 400 -31.46 19.77 6.04
CA TYR A 400 -30.03 19.88 5.68
C TYR A 400 -29.31 18.57 5.93
N LYS A 401 -29.58 17.88 7.05
CA LYS A 401 -29.01 16.58 7.35
C LYS A 401 -29.35 15.52 6.29
N LYS A 402 -30.59 15.48 5.83
CA LYS A 402 -31.01 14.53 4.79
C LYS A 402 -30.28 14.76 3.47
N ARG A 403 -30.12 16.02 3.04
CA ARG A 403 -29.38 16.39 1.81
C ARG A 403 -27.89 16.10 1.93
N PHE A 404 -27.33 16.31 3.11
CA PHE A 404 -25.91 16.12 3.39
C PHE A 404 -25.53 14.63 3.46
N ASP A 405 -26.30 13.80 4.15
CA ASP A 405 -26.07 12.36 4.23
C ASP A 405 -26.13 11.71 2.84
N GLN A 406 -26.91 12.26 1.90
CA GLN A 406 -26.95 11.81 0.49
C GLN A 406 -25.69 12.24 -0.31
N GLN A 407 -25.20 13.46 -0.11
CA GLN A 407 -24.03 13.97 -0.83
C GLN A 407 -22.70 13.32 -0.38
N PHE A 408 -22.60 12.90 0.90
CA PHE A 408 -21.37 12.32 1.46
C PHE A 408 -21.21 10.82 1.26
N VAL A 409 -22.21 10.11 0.76
CA VAL A 409 -22.10 8.69 0.43
C VAL A 409 -21.20 8.49 -0.80
N ASP A 410 -21.14 9.48 -1.70
CA ASP A 410 -20.38 9.41 -2.95
C ASP A 410 -18.94 9.97 -2.85
N ASP A 411 -18.65 10.86 -1.88
CA ASP A 411 -17.38 11.63 -1.81
C ASP A 411 -16.26 11.04 -0.93
N GLN A 412 -16.43 9.81 -0.38
CA GLN A 412 -15.31 9.17 0.36
C GLN A 412 -14.35 8.49 -0.63
N PRO A 413 -13.08 8.89 -0.68
CA PRO A 413 -12.11 8.16 -1.50
C PRO A 413 -12.09 6.70 -1.06
N THR A 414 -12.38 5.82 -2.00
CA THR A 414 -12.52 4.35 -1.84
C THR A 414 -11.32 3.69 -1.14
N PHE A 415 -10.18 4.34 -1.13
CA PHE A 415 -8.94 3.83 -0.55
C PHE A 415 -8.92 3.72 0.99
N THR A 416 -9.64 4.59 1.71
CA THR A 416 -9.66 4.56 3.19
C THR A 416 -10.71 3.63 3.78
N ARG A 417 -11.74 3.26 3.02
CA ARG A 417 -12.87 2.46 3.53
C ARG A 417 -12.58 0.96 3.57
N MET A 418 -11.76 0.42 2.65
CA MET A 418 -11.40 -1.01 2.64
C MET A 418 -10.40 -1.38 3.74
N SER A 419 -9.49 -0.46 4.11
CA SER A 419 -8.43 -0.72 5.09
C SER A 419 -8.94 -0.90 6.52
N LYS A 420 -9.90 -0.08 7.00
CA LYS A 420 -10.37 -0.13 8.40
C LYS A 420 -11.16 -1.38 8.73
N LYS A 421 -12.10 -1.80 7.88
CA LYS A 421 -12.89 -3.03 8.12
C LYS A 421 -12.03 -4.29 8.08
N SER A 422 -10.99 -4.32 7.24
CA SER A 422 -10.06 -5.45 7.16
C SER A 422 -9.18 -5.56 8.40
N ILE A 423 -8.69 -4.42 8.93
CA ILE A 423 -7.88 -4.39 10.16
C ILE A 423 -8.71 -4.86 11.36
N ILE A 424 -9.95 -4.40 11.51
CA ILE A 424 -10.85 -4.82 12.60
C ILE A 424 -11.11 -6.32 12.54
N LYS A 425 -11.41 -6.88 11.36
CA LYS A 425 -11.62 -8.32 11.19
C LYS A 425 -10.37 -9.13 11.54
N LEU A 426 -9.19 -8.67 11.14
CA LEU A 426 -7.92 -9.33 11.45
C LEU A 426 -7.63 -9.31 12.95
N GLN A 427 -7.85 -8.17 13.61
CA GLN A 427 -7.67 -8.03 15.05
C GLN A 427 -8.64 -8.92 15.85
N LEU A 428 -9.90 -8.99 15.42
CA LEU A 428 -10.90 -9.85 16.05
C LEU A 428 -10.53 -11.33 15.93
N LEU A 429 -10.09 -11.77 14.75
CA LEU A 429 -9.64 -13.14 14.52
C LEU A 429 -8.41 -13.47 15.38
N ALA A 430 -7.41 -12.58 15.42
CA ALA A 430 -6.21 -12.77 16.24
C ALA A 430 -6.55 -12.87 17.73
N ALA A 431 -7.39 -11.97 18.26
CA ALA A 431 -7.82 -12.00 19.66
C ALA A 431 -8.57 -13.28 20.02
N ALA A 432 -9.47 -13.75 19.14
CA ALA A 432 -10.21 -15.00 19.35
C ALA A 432 -9.28 -16.23 19.37
N LEU A 433 -8.31 -16.30 18.43
CA LEU A 433 -7.34 -17.39 18.38
C LEU A 433 -6.45 -17.42 19.62
N ILE A 434 -5.95 -16.26 20.09
CA ILE A 434 -5.13 -16.20 21.29
C ILE A 434 -5.96 -16.62 22.52
N ALA A 435 -7.19 -16.13 22.65
CA ALA A 435 -8.07 -16.51 23.76
C ALA A 435 -8.33 -18.01 23.80
N THR A 436 -8.62 -18.66 22.67
CA THR A 436 -8.87 -20.12 22.61
C THR A 436 -7.63 -20.93 22.96
N VAL A 437 -6.45 -20.56 22.44
CA VAL A 437 -5.19 -21.28 22.73
C VAL A 437 -4.81 -21.12 24.19
N THR A 438 -4.90 -19.92 24.75
CA THR A 438 -4.54 -19.67 26.17
C THR A 438 -5.53 -20.29 27.13
N PHE A 439 -6.82 -20.35 26.77
CA PHE A 439 -7.83 -21.08 27.52
C PHE A 439 -7.51 -22.59 27.55
N ALA A 440 -7.26 -23.19 26.39
CA ALA A 440 -6.86 -24.62 26.32
C ALA A 440 -5.59 -24.91 27.11
N ALA A 441 -4.59 -24.05 27.07
CA ALA A 441 -3.34 -24.19 27.83
C ALA A 441 -3.54 -24.14 29.35
N ALA A 442 -4.62 -23.52 29.84
CA ALA A 442 -4.96 -23.49 31.26
C ALA A 442 -5.45 -24.86 31.76
N PHE A 443 -5.97 -25.73 30.89
CA PHE A 443 -6.43 -27.08 31.24
C PHE A 443 -5.40 -28.17 30.90
N THR A 444 -4.46 -27.88 30.00
CA THR A 444 -3.37 -28.77 29.62
C THR A 444 -2.07 -28.31 30.27
N MET A 445 -2.03 -28.41 31.63
CA MET A 445 -0.89 -27.92 32.41
C MET A 445 0.41 -28.62 32.04
N PRO A 446 1.53 -27.90 31.83
CA PRO A 446 2.84 -28.49 31.61
C PRO A 446 3.24 -29.39 32.79
N GLY A 447 3.65 -30.64 32.49
CA GLY A 447 4.07 -31.63 33.50
C GLY A 447 2.95 -32.44 34.14
N GLY A 448 1.68 -32.19 33.79
CA GLY A 448 0.53 -32.99 34.27
C GLY A 448 0.13 -32.74 35.73
N TYR A 449 -0.76 -33.60 36.24
CA TYR A 449 -1.32 -33.54 37.58
C TYR A 449 -0.88 -34.73 38.43
N ASN A 450 -0.85 -34.55 39.75
CA ASN A 450 -0.61 -35.63 40.68
C ASN A 450 -1.83 -36.56 40.73
N ASN A 451 -1.62 -37.85 40.46
CA ASN A 451 -2.71 -38.83 40.43
C ASN A 451 -2.99 -39.43 41.80
N ASP A 452 -2.02 -39.40 42.73
CA ASP A 452 -2.08 -40.07 44.05
C ASP A 452 -1.56 -39.18 45.18
N GLY A 453 -2.00 -39.45 46.43
CA GLY A 453 -1.50 -38.84 47.66
C GLY A 453 -2.22 -37.56 48.09
N PRO A 454 -1.73 -36.85 49.11
CA PRO A 454 -2.38 -35.68 49.72
C PRO A 454 -2.46 -34.46 48.78
N ASN A 455 -1.73 -34.46 47.66
CA ASN A 455 -1.72 -33.42 46.63
C ASN A 455 -2.41 -33.88 45.34
N GLN A 456 -3.31 -34.85 45.39
CA GLN A 456 -4.05 -35.36 44.24
C GLN A 456 -4.82 -34.22 43.54
N GLY A 457 -4.71 -34.14 42.21
CA GLY A 457 -5.33 -33.11 41.39
C GLY A 457 -4.56 -31.79 41.31
N LEU A 458 -3.45 -31.61 42.02
CA LEU A 458 -2.58 -30.47 41.88
C LEU A 458 -1.55 -30.67 40.75
N ALA A 459 -1.16 -29.58 40.07
CA ALA A 459 -0.12 -29.64 39.03
C ALA A 459 1.23 -30.09 39.66
N VAL A 460 1.89 -31.05 39.02
CA VAL A 460 3.17 -31.64 39.48
C VAL A 460 4.26 -30.57 39.63
N LEU A 461 4.25 -29.54 38.77
CA LEU A 461 5.25 -28.47 38.73
C LEU A 461 4.85 -27.23 39.52
N ALA A 462 3.76 -27.22 40.29
CA ALA A 462 3.19 -26.03 40.95
C ALA A 462 4.20 -25.25 41.82
N GLY A 463 5.17 -25.92 42.44
CA GLY A 463 6.21 -25.30 43.24
C GLY A 463 7.38 -24.67 42.47
N ARG A 464 7.46 -24.86 41.16
CA ARG A 464 8.55 -24.29 40.34
C ARG A 464 8.24 -22.86 39.91
N ALA A 465 9.21 -21.96 40.08
CA ALA A 465 9.08 -20.54 39.66
C ALA A 465 8.76 -20.41 38.16
N THR A 466 9.32 -21.27 37.29
CA THR A 466 9.05 -21.29 35.85
C THR A 466 7.61 -21.68 35.52
N PHE A 467 7.02 -22.60 36.28
CA PHE A 467 5.61 -22.96 36.13
C PHE A 467 4.69 -21.84 36.61
N GLN A 468 5.02 -21.15 37.70
CA GLN A 468 4.28 -19.97 38.17
C GLN A 468 4.34 -18.86 37.13
N ALA A 469 5.51 -18.61 36.52
CA ALA A 469 5.67 -17.67 35.42
C ALA A 469 4.81 -18.05 34.18
N PHE A 470 4.74 -19.34 33.84
CA PHE A 470 3.85 -19.84 32.80
C PHE A 470 2.38 -19.49 33.09
N VAL A 471 1.89 -19.78 34.30
CA VAL A 471 0.50 -19.53 34.70
C VAL A 471 0.18 -18.04 34.63
N ILE A 472 1.07 -17.17 35.14
CA ILE A 472 0.90 -15.72 35.12
C ILE A 472 0.86 -15.21 33.67
N ALA A 473 1.82 -15.63 32.85
CA ALA A 473 1.92 -15.20 31.45
C ALA A 473 0.69 -15.67 30.63
N ASN A 474 0.24 -16.91 30.81
CA ASN A 474 -0.92 -17.48 30.15
C ASN A 474 -2.23 -16.77 30.56
N SER A 475 -2.41 -16.50 31.85
CA SER A 475 -3.58 -15.77 32.37
C SER A 475 -3.59 -14.31 31.88
N THR A 476 -2.43 -13.68 31.80
CA THR A 476 -2.28 -12.33 31.25
C THR A 476 -2.67 -12.31 29.77
N ALA A 477 -2.17 -13.28 28.99
CA ALA A 477 -2.50 -13.39 27.56
C ALA A 477 -4.02 -13.62 27.34
N PHE A 478 -4.64 -14.48 28.13
CA PHE A 478 -6.09 -14.71 28.10
C PHE A 478 -6.87 -13.44 28.47
N GLY A 479 -6.50 -12.75 29.53
CA GLY A 479 -7.18 -11.54 29.99
C GLY A 479 -7.14 -10.41 28.96
N PHE A 480 -5.98 -10.14 28.39
CA PHE A 480 -5.84 -9.08 27.36
C PHE A 480 -6.49 -9.45 26.04
N SER A 481 -6.45 -10.71 25.60
CA SER A 481 -7.17 -11.14 24.39
C SER A 481 -8.68 -11.05 24.56
N SER A 482 -9.22 -11.44 25.72
CA SER A 482 -10.64 -11.31 26.06
C SER A 482 -11.07 -9.84 26.14
N LEU A 483 -10.23 -8.97 26.73
CA LEU A 483 -10.47 -7.53 26.76
C LEU A 483 -10.49 -6.94 25.35
N ALA A 484 -9.60 -7.38 24.46
CA ALA A 484 -9.61 -6.95 23.05
C ALA A 484 -10.91 -7.32 22.34
N LEU A 485 -11.46 -8.53 22.59
CA LEU A 485 -12.76 -8.96 22.05
C LEU A 485 -13.91 -8.05 22.56
N VAL A 486 -13.92 -7.76 23.86
CA VAL A 486 -14.92 -6.85 24.47
C VAL A 486 -14.81 -5.44 23.87
N LEU A 487 -13.59 -4.92 23.71
CA LEU A 487 -13.37 -3.61 23.08
C LEU A 487 -13.88 -3.59 21.63
N HIS A 488 -13.71 -4.65 20.86
CA HIS A 488 -14.28 -4.76 19.51
C HIS A 488 -15.82 -4.84 19.52
N CYS A 489 -16.43 -5.59 20.44
CA CYS A 489 -17.89 -5.58 20.61
C CYS A 489 -18.42 -4.19 20.96
N LEU A 490 -17.71 -3.43 21.80
CA LEU A 490 -18.09 -2.07 22.15
C LEU A 490 -17.94 -1.08 20.98
N THR A 491 -17.09 -1.38 19.99
CA THR A 491 -16.96 -0.53 18.78
C THR A 491 -18.18 -0.60 17.88
N ASP A 492 -18.91 -1.73 17.86
CA ASP A 492 -20.11 -1.91 17.03
C ASP A 492 -21.35 -1.22 17.65
N PHE A 493 -21.35 -0.99 18.97
CA PHE A 493 -22.48 -0.37 19.67
C PHE A 493 -22.37 1.16 19.84
N ARG A 494 -21.25 1.80 19.48
CA ARG A 494 -21.05 3.25 19.69
C ARG A 494 -20.64 4.00 18.43
N LEU A 495 -21.19 5.22 18.32
CA LEU A 495 -21.00 6.17 17.22
C LEU A 495 -19.52 6.59 17.01
N ASP A 496 -19.16 6.85 15.78
CA ASP A 496 -17.86 7.04 15.10
C ASP A 496 -16.67 7.69 15.83
N SER A 497 -16.89 8.54 16.83
CA SER A 497 -15.80 9.31 17.47
C SER A 497 -14.91 8.50 18.42
N HIS A 498 -15.43 7.42 18.98
CA HIS A 498 -14.72 6.53 19.92
C HIS A 498 -14.18 5.26 19.23
N GLN A 499 -14.70 4.90 18.08
CA GLN A 499 -14.34 3.68 17.35
C GLN A 499 -12.82 3.56 17.09
N ALA A 500 -12.17 4.65 16.67
CA ALA A 500 -10.72 4.67 16.44
C ALA A 500 -9.91 4.43 17.73
N ARG A 501 -10.39 4.92 18.88
CA ARG A 501 -9.71 4.72 20.18
C ARG A 501 -9.84 3.27 20.64
N TYR A 502 -11.04 2.69 20.57
CA TYR A 502 -11.27 1.29 20.96
C TYR A 502 -10.50 0.33 20.04
N THR A 503 -10.48 0.57 18.72
CA THR A 503 -9.69 -0.22 17.78
C THR A 503 -8.19 -0.15 18.09
N HIS A 504 -7.68 1.03 18.45
CA HIS A 504 -6.27 1.19 18.82
C HIS A 504 -5.95 0.53 20.16
N MET A 505 -6.84 0.65 21.15
CA MET A 505 -6.69 -0.03 22.45
C MET A 505 -6.79 -1.54 22.29
N ALA A 506 -7.70 -2.05 21.46
CA ALA A 506 -7.80 -3.47 21.16
C ALA A 506 -6.51 -3.99 20.51
N GLY A 507 -5.92 -3.22 19.57
CA GLY A 507 -4.61 -3.55 18.99
C GLY A 507 -3.49 -3.64 20.03
N LEU A 508 -3.45 -2.70 20.98
CA LEU A 508 -2.48 -2.74 22.09
C LEU A 508 -2.68 -3.96 22.99
N CYS A 509 -3.93 -4.27 23.32
CA CYS A 509 -4.27 -5.47 24.11
C CYS A 509 -3.84 -6.75 23.40
N ILE A 510 -4.02 -6.84 22.07
CA ILE A 510 -3.55 -7.98 21.27
C ILE A 510 -2.03 -8.10 21.31
N CYS A 511 -1.28 -7.00 21.21
CA CYS A 511 0.18 -7.02 21.32
C CYS A 511 0.65 -7.55 22.68
N ILE A 512 0.01 -7.12 23.78
CA ILE A 512 0.31 -7.62 25.14
C ILE A 512 -0.06 -9.10 25.26
N ALA A 513 -1.19 -9.52 24.69
CA ALA A 513 -1.63 -10.91 24.71
C ALA A 513 -0.66 -11.82 23.94
N VAL A 514 -0.16 -11.40 22.77
CA VAL A 514 0.87 -12.13 22.00
C VAL A 514 2.14 -12.27 22.81
N LEU A 515 2.61 -11.20 23.45
CA LEU A 515 3.80 -11.25 24.30
C LEU A 515 3.62 -12.21 25.46
N GLY A 516 2.47 -12.16 26.13
CA GLY A 516 2.12 -13.10 27.20
C GLY A 516 2.10 -14.55 26.72
N MET A 517 1.55 -14.83 25.54
CA MET A 517 1.51 -16.18 24.95
C MET A 517 2.92 -16.71 24.63
N VAL A 518 3.79 -15.86 24.07
CA VAL A 518 5.19 -16.20 23.79
C VAL A 518 5.96 -16.53 25.06
N LEU A 519 5.79 -15.71 26.11
CA LEU A 519 6.39 -15.96 27.40
C LEU A 519 5.86 -17.25 28.07
N ALA A 520 4.53 -17.47 27.98
CA ALA A 520 3.92 -18.70 28.51
C ALA A 520 4.48 -19.95 27.81
N PHE A 521 4.59 -19.92 26.48
CA PHE A 521 5.18 -21.00 25.70
C PHE A 521 6.63 -21.28 26.14
N GLY A 522 7.47 -20.25 26.26
CA GLY A 522 8.85 -20.36 26.69
C GLY A 522 8.94 -20.93 28.11
N CYS A 523 8.20 -20.39 29.09
CA CYS A 523 8.20 -20.83 30.48
C CYS A 523 7.67 -22.27 30.64
N GLY A 524 6.60 -22.61 29.89
CA GLY A 524 6.02 -23.96 29.93
C GLY A 524 6.96 -25.02 29.38
N THR A 525 7.59 -24.77 28.23
CA THR A 525 8.57 -25.68 27.63
C THR A 525 9.82 -25.83 28.52
N TYR A 526 10.33 -24.75 29.09
CA TYR A 526 11.46 -24.79 29.99
C TYR A 526 11.14 -25.56 31.30
N ALA A 527 9.93 -25.39 31.83
CA ALA A 527 9.52 -26.09 33.05
C ALA A 527 9.52 -27.62 32.88
N VAL A 528 9.24 -28.13 31.69
CA VAL A 528 9.21 -29.56 31.35
C VAL A 528 10.60 -30.08 30.95
N LEU A 529 11.37 -29.29 30.18
CA LEU A 529 12.63 -29.71 29.54
C LEU A 529 13.89 -29.40 30.38
N THR A 530 13.78 -29.23 31.68
CA THR A 530 14.89 -28.82 32.58
C THR A 530 16.11 -29.72 32.57
N ARG A 531 16.01 -30.96 32.08
CA ARG A 531 17.15 -31.92 32.02
C ARG A 531 18.03 -31.73 30.77
N THR A 532 17.59 -30.98 29.77
CA THR A 532 18.32 -30.74 28.53
C THR A 532 18.45 -29.22 28.31
N ILE A 533 19.56 -28.65 28.82
CA ILE A 533 19.79 -27.18 28.83
C ILE A 533 19.65 -26.56 27.42
N GLY A 534 20.15 -27.22 26.38
CA GLY A 534 20.06 -26.69 25.00
C GLY A 534 18.64 -26.66 24.46
N LEU A 535 17.82 -27.67 24.70
CA LEU A 535 16.43 -27.74 24.24
C LEU A 535 15.50 -26.79 25.03
N GLY A 536 15.80 -26.52 26.30
CA GLY A 536 15.02 -25.61 27.14
C GLY A 536 15.19 -24.13 26.77
N ILE A 537 16.36 -23.76 26.25
CA ILE A 537 16.67 -22.36 25.85
C ILE A 537 16.20 -22.04 24.43
N PHE A 538 16.16 -23.03 23.54
CA PHE A 538 15.82 -22.86 22.13
C PHE A 538 14.49 -22.11 21.88
N PRO A 539 13.37 -22.42 22.59
CA PRO A 539 12.12 -21.69 22.44
C PRO A 539 12.24 -20.18 22.78
N TYR A 540 13.03 -19.83 23.80
CA TYR A 540 13.24 -18.42 24.16
C TYR A 540 14.04 -17.67 23.11
N VAL A 541 15.07 -18.28 22.52
CA VAL A 541 15.87 -17.70 21.45
C VAL A 541 15.00 -17.51 20.21
N LEU A 542 14.23 -18.52 19.83
CA LEU A 542 13.33 -18.45 18.68
C LEU A 542 12.28 -17.35 18.86
N CYS A 543 11.63 -17.30 20.03
CA CYS A 543 10.62 -16.30 20.35
C CYS A 543 11.24 -14.88 20.42
N GLY A 544 12.44 -14.75 20.98
CA GLY A 544 13.20 -13.50 21.01
C GLY A 544 13.54 -13.00 19.62
N CYS A 545 14.01 -13.89 18.74
CA CYS A 545 14.30 -13.55 17.33
C CYS A 545 13.03 -13.10 16.57
N LEU A 546 11.91 -13.80 16.74
CA LEU A 546 10.64 -13.43 16.12
C LEU A 546 10.13 -12.09 16.64
N PHE A 547 10.28 -11.81 17.93
CA PHE A 547 9.93 -10.54 18.54
C PHE A 547 10.80 -9.39 18.01
N ILE A 548 12.12 -9.63 17.92
CA ILE A 548 13.06 -8.64 17.35
C ILE A 548 12.73 -8.39 15.88
N MET A 549 12.47 -9.42 15.09
CA MET A 549 12.07 -9.28 13.67
C MET A 549 10.77 -8.50 13.52
N TYR A 550 9.77 -8.76 14.35
CA TYR A 550 8.50 -8.01 14.36
C TYR A 550 8.72 -6.55 14.73
N PHE A 551 9.53 -6.27 15.77
CA PHE A 551 9.84 -4.90 16.22
C PHE A 551 10.71 -4.16 15.21
N MET A 552 11.69 -4.83 14.62
CA MET A 552 12.55 -4.27 13.56
C MET A 552 11.78 -4.06 12.25
N GLY A 553 10.86 -4.96 11.88
CA GLY A 553 9.96 -4.78 10.73
C GLY A 553 9.06 -3.56 10.88
N GLY A 554 8.54 -3.30 12.08
CA GLY A 554 7.81 -2.07 12.40
C GLY A 554 8.70 -0.81 12.43
N PHE A 555 10.01 -0.96 12.68
CA PHE A 555 10.99 0.15 12.66
C PHE A 555 11.56 0.43 11.27
N LEU A 556 11.65 -0.59 10.42
CA LEU A 556 12.18 -0.49 9.05
C LEU A 556 11.13 -0.04 8.04
N ASP A 557 9.85 -0.06 8.40
CA ASP A 557 8.81 0.51 7.57
C ASP A 557 8.77 2.05 7.77
N PRO A 558 9.32 2.85 6.84
CA PRO A 558 9.44 4.30 6.99
C PRO A 558 8.06 4.99 7.09
N HIS A 559 6.98 4.31 6.69
CA HIS A 559 5.61 4.83 6.78
C HIS A 559 4.97 4.66 8.17
N THR A 560 5.34 3.62 8.92
CA THR A 560 4.81 3.38 10.26
C THR A 560 5.63 4.07 11.36
N SER A 561 6.94 4.26 11.15
CA SER A 561 7.83 4.82 12.18
C SER A 561 7.57 6.31 12.47
N VAL A 562 7.17 7.11 11.48
CA VAL A 562 6.89 8.54 11.67
C VAL A 562 5.52 8.75 12.31
N MET A 563 4.51 7.95 11.94
CA MET A 563 3.18 8.01 12.57
C MET A 563 3.17 7.46 14.00
N ASN A 564 3.93 6.39 14.29
CA ASN A 564 3.99 5.82 15.64
C ASN A 564 4.88 6.62 16.61
N ARG A 565 5.96 7.25 16.17
CA ARG A 565 6.73 8.18 17.03
C ARG A 565 5.93 9.41 17.44
N CYS A 566 5.06 9.92 16.55
CA CYS A 566 4.18 11.03 16.94
C CYS A 566 3.03 10.60 17.83
N SER A 567 2.52 9.37 17.73
CA SER A 567 1.38 8.92 18.53
C SER A 567 1.78 8.36 19.89
N SER A 568 2.84 7.54 19.98
CA SER A 568 3.25 6.95 21.28
C SER A 568 3.88 7.96 22.24
N THR A 569 4.72 8.88 21.76
CA THR A 569 5.27 9.95 22.61
C THR A 569 4.21 10.97 23.03
N ARG A 570 3.16 11.18 22.23
CA ARG A 570 2.01 12.02 22.61
C ARG A 570 1.04 11.34 23.57
N LEU A 571 0.80 10.02 23.40
CA LEU A 571 -0.05 9.27 24.35
C LEU A 571 0.60 9.20 25.73
N VAL A 572 1.89 8.94 25.82
CA VAL A 572 2.64 8.97 27.09
C VAL A 572 2.68 10.38 27.67
N ARG A 573 2.92 11.41 26.88
CA ARG A 573 2.94 12.81 27.35
C ARG A 573 1.55 13.32 27.74
N ASN A 574 0.49 12.97 27.00
CA ASN A 574 -0.89 13.34 27.38
C ASN A 574 -1.39 12.53 28.58
N PHE A 575 -0.97 11.27 28.72
CA PHE A 575 -1.27 10.45 29.89
C PHE A 575 -0.59 11.02 31.15
N LEU A 576 0.68 11.43 31.04
CA LEU A 576 1.43 12.05 32.14
C LEU A 576 0.93 13.47 32.47
N PHE A 577 0.43 14.21 31.47
CA PHE A 577 -0.17 15.55 31.65
C PHE A 577 -1.56 15.49 32.27
N ASP A 578 -2.36 14.46 31.95
CA ASP A 578 -3.71 14.26 32.55
C ASP A 578 -3.63 13.76 34.01
N TRP A 579 -2.46 13.24 34.43
CA TRP A 579 -2.21 12.76 35.81
C TRP A 579 -1.36 13.72 36.65
N GLY A 580 -1.07 14.92 36.13
CA GLY A 580 -0.41 15.99 36.92
C GLY A 580 1.03 15.67 37.33
N MET A 581 1.74 14.83 36.57
CA MET A 581 3.13 14.47 36.85
C MET A 581 4.15 15.23 35.98
N PHE A 582 3.71 16.25 35.22
CA PHE A 582 4.54 17.29 34.60
C PHE A 582 3.73 18.56 34.40
#